data_68054875dc5213cea86729bb7d3697ba
#
_entry.id   68054875dc5213cea86729bb7d3697ba
#
_cell.length_a   1.000
_cell.length_b   1.000
_cell.length_c   1.000
_cell.angle_alpha   90.00
_cell.angle_beta   90.00
_cell.angle_gamma   90.00
#
_symmetry.space_group_name_H-M   'P 1'
#
loop_
_entity.id
_entity.type
_entity.pdbx_description
1 polymer ?
#
loop_
_entity_poly.entity_id
_entity_poly.type
_entity_poly.pdbx_seq_one_letter_code
_entity_poly.pdbx_strand_id
1 'polypeptide(L)'
;MMKYFDERDNMFSRFGLVKGTAKYKRYYQDHPHLREDDDRARTNVGQTLARIFDIPHRRLQERQKLLTLIFAGVNFFLRCTGEKTPLIPDRLLAIGVPMDRDERRRLRSMTLPAARMANMMQRKADGKRTAGNRITVSPEEITAAVKQLALSYGGDIVGVTKLQGHHHYSHRGDMFGWGGRYGEKILPRYQYAIVVAAALDLEMIKRAPGKETQVACILGYARTISVTSQLVLYIKSLGYDACTDNAVEYMSPMTPLAAYAGIGQIGRCNMVVSPRYGNRLKIGAVLTNLPLLADAPVDFGLVDFCRACRRCAQMCPARAISFGEPEMVNGLYQWPHDGRKCMEKWMTAGTGICMACCPFSLGGGAPPVLDGNPD
;
A
#
# COMPACT_ATOMS: atom_id res chain seq x y z
N MET A 1 -21.97 9.42 -10.87
CA MET A 1 -20.78 9.99 -11.53
C MET A 1 -19.56 9.17 -11.12
N MET A 2 -18.72 8.71 -12.06
CA MET A 2 -17.50 7.97 -11.72
C MET A 2 -16.48 8.90 -11.05
N LYS A 3 -15.95 8.48 -9.90
CA LYS A 3 -14.94 9.22 -9.15
C LYS A 3 -13.55 8.72 -9.54
N TYR A 4 -12.71 9.60 -10.06
CA TYR A 4 -11.31 9.32 -10.32
C TYR A 4 -10.47 9.72 -9.10
N PHE A 5 -9.55 8.85 -8.73
CA PHE A 5 -8.62 9.13 -7.63
C PHE A 5 -7.33 9.76 -8.19
N ASP A 6 -6.71 10.62 -7.41
CA ASP A 6 -5.41 11.21 -7.70
C ASP A 6 -4.40 10.69 -6.66
N GLU A 7 -3.29 10.10 -7.12
CA GLU A 7 -2.29 9.58 -6.19
C GLU A 7 -1.62 10.71 -5.39
N ARG A 8 -1.61 11.94 -5.92
CA ARG A 8 -1.09 13.11 -5.21
C ARG A 8 -1.89 13.41 -3.94
N ASP A 9 -3.18 13.02 -3.87
CA ASP A 9 -4.05 13.18 -2.70
C ASP A 9 -3.79 12.11 -1.64
N ASN A 10 -3.05 11.06 -1.97
CA ASN A 10 -2.63 10.05 -1.02
C ASN A 10 -1.73 10.69 0.06
N MET A 11 -1.97 10.30 1.32
CA MET A 11 -1.23 10.87 2.46
C MET A 11 0.27 10.68 2.36
N PHE A 12 0.76 9.57 1.82
CA PHE A 12 2.20 9.36 1.61
C PHE A 12 2.79 10.39 0.63
N SER A 13 2.09 10.69 -0.49
CA SER A 13 2.51 11.70 -1.45
C SER A 13 2.46 13.10 -0.85
N ARG A 14 1.42 13.44 -0.08
CA ARG A 14 1.26 14.73 0.59
C ARG A 14 2.31 14.97 1.66
N PHE A 15 2.65 13.96 2.47
CA PHE A 15 3.73 14.04 3.46
C PHE A 15 5.12 14.20 2.82
N GLY A 16 5.32 13.68 1.60
CA GLY A 16 6.55 13.86 0.82
C GLY A 16 6.75 15.26 0.28
N LEU A 17 5.74 16.15 0.34
CA LEU A 17 5.83 17.51 -0.16
C LEU A 17 6.62 18.40 0.81
N VAL A 18 7.77 18.89 0.36
CA VAL A 18 8.65 19.75 1.14
C VAL A 18 8.24 21.20 1.01
N LYS A 19 7.97 21.88 2.14
CA LYS A 19 7.56 23.29 2.20
C LYS A 19 8.53 24.19 1.42
N GLY A 20 7.97 25.04 0.57
CA GLY A 20 8.73 26.01 -0.24
C GLY A 20 9.18 25.47 -1.60
N THR A 21 9.13 24.17 -1.87
CA THR A 21 9.45 23.60 -3.18
C THR A 21 8.38 23.89 -4.24
N ALA A 22 8.74 23.79 -5.52
CA ALA A 22 7.79 23.95 -6.62
C ALA A 22 6.64 22.94 -6.54
N LYS A 23 6.93 21.66 -6.19
CA LYS A 23 5.93 20.61 -6.00
C LYS A 23 4.92 20.98 -4.89
N TYR A 24 5.42 21.45 -3.75
CA TYR A 24 4.60 21.91 -2.62
C TYR A 24 3.69 23.09 -3.03
N LYS A 25 4.29 24.13 -3.63
CA LYS A 25 3.54 25.32 -4.03
C LYS A 25 2.42 24.99 -5.00
N ARG A 26 2.71 24.18 -6.04
CA ARG A 26 1.75 23.76 -7.04
C ARG A 26 0.61 22.95 -6.43
N TYR A 27 0.89 21.96 -5.58
CA TYR A 27 -0.15 21.14 -4.96
C TYR A 27 -1.10 21.99 -4.09
N TYR A 28 -0.57 22.85 -3.20
CA TYR A 28 -1.40 23.65 -2.31
C TYR A 28 -1.97 24.92 -2.96
N GLN A 29 -1.61 25.23 -4.18
CA GLN A 29 -2.31 26.20 -5.02
C GLN A 29 -3.68 25.65 -5.42
N ASP A 30 -3.75 24.37 -5.78
CA ASP A 30 -4.98 23.67 -6.15
C ASP A 30 -5.79 23.19 -4.91
N HIS A 31 -5.12 22.98 -3.77
CA HIS A 31 -5.71 22.44 -2.53
C HIS A 31 -5.38 23.31 -1.29
N PRO A 32 -5.73 24.61 -1.28
CA PRO A 32 -5.33 25.53 -0.20
C PRO A 32 -5.88 25.13 1.18
N HIS A 33 -7.07 24.53 1.22
CA HIS A 33 -7.74 24.09 2.44
C HIS A 33 -7.04 22.95 3.18
N LEU A 34 -6.18 22.18 2.50
CA LEU A 34 -5.42 21.07 3.11
C LEU A 34 -4.09 21.52 3.72
N ARG A 35 -3.59 22.70 3.33
CA ARG A 35 -2.22 23.12 3.59
C ARG A 35 -1.88 23.23 5.08
N GLU A 36 -2.74 23.89 5.85
CA GLU A 36 -2.45 24.15 7.27
C GLU A 36 -2.41 22.86 8.08
N ASP A 37 -3.39 21.98 7.88
CA ASP A 37 -3.46 20.70 8.57
C ASP A 37 -2.30 19.77 8.21
N ASP A 38 -1.91 19.73 6.94
CA ASP A 38 -0.78 18.93 6.49
C ASP A 38 0.56 19.47 7.01
N ASP A 39 0.73 20.79 7.07
CA ASP A 39 1.93 21.42 7.64
C ASP A 39 2.02 21.15 9.15
N ARG A 40 0.89 21.21 9.85
CA ARG A 40 0.81 20.86 11.29
C ARG A 40 1.19 19.40 11.52
N ALA A 41 0.62 18.48 10.74
CA ALA A 41 0.91 17.07 10.86
C ALA A 41 2.39 16.75 10.55
N ARG A 42 2.99 17.37 9.51
CA ARG A 42 4.41 17.24 9.22
C ARG A 42 5.29 17.73 10.36
N THR A 43 4.91 18.86 11.00
CA THR A 43 5.62 19.40 12.15
C THR A 43 5.58 18.44 13.34
N ASN A 44 4.40 17.91 13.68
CA ASN A 44 4.22 16.94 14.77
C ASN A 44 5.04 15.67 14.54
N VAL A 45 5.01 15.12 13.33
CA VAL A 45 5.83 13.97 12.95
C VAL A 45 7.31 14.28 13.07
N GLY A 46 7.75 15.45 12.56
CA GLY A 46 9.15 15.90 12.64
C GLY A 46 9.65 16.03 14.08
N GLN A 47 8.85 16.62 14.96
CA GLN A 47 9.18 16.75 16.39
C GLN A 47 9.27 15.39 17.09
N THR A 48 8.35 14.50 16.81
CA THR A 48 8.34 13.15 17.40
C THR A 48 9.54 12.33 16.93
N LEU A 49 9.85 12.36 15.64
CA LEU A 49 11.03 11.69 15.10
C LEU A 49 12.33 12.28 15.66
N ALA A 50 12.38 13.60 15.88
CA ALA A 50 13.52 14.24 16.51
C ALA A 50 13.77 13.75 17.94
N ARG A 51 12.71 13.51 18.72
CA ARG A 51 12.81 12.92 20.08
C ARG A 51 13.25 11.46 20.03
N ILE A 52 12.64 10.63 19.15
CA ILE A 52 12.99 9.22 19.01
C ILE A 52 14.45 9.01 18.60
N PHE A 53 15.02 9.94 17.81
CA PHE A 53 16.39 9.86 17.32
C PHE A 53 17.40 10.72 18.10
N ASP A 54 16.99 11.25 19.26
CA ASP A 54 17.81 12.12 20.12
C ASP A 54 18.52 13.26 19.35
N ILE A 55 17.71 14.00 18.61
CA ILE A 55 18.19 15.07 17.75
C ILE A 55 18.06 16.43 18.49
N PRO A 56 19.16 17.17 18.80
CA PRO A 56 19.11 18.42 19.57
C PRO A 56 18.20 19.49 18.99
N HIS A 57 17.38 20.12 19.86
CA HIS A 57 16.33 21.10 19.51
C HIS A 57 16.84 22.33 18.72
N ARG A 58 18.10 22.78 18.96
CA ARG A 58 18.71 23.93 18.27
C ARG A 58 18.87 23.77 16.76
N ARG A 59 18.84 22.56 16.27
CA ARG A 59 18.93 22.25 14.83
C ARG A 59 17.58 22.01 14.16
N LEU A 60 16.46 22.07 14.86
CA LEU A 60 15.12 21.77 14.32
C LEU A 60 14.61 22.82 13.31
N GLN A 61 14.95 24.10 13.46
CA GLN A 61 14.57 25.15 12.50
C GLN A 61 15.39 25.10 11.19
N GLU A 62 16.66 24.70 11.25
CA GLU A 62 17.44 24.39 10.05
C GLU A 62 17.04 23.03 9.43
N ARG A 63 16.31 22.23 10.16
CA ARG A 63 16.03 20.81 9.93
C ARG A 63 14.66 20.47 9.35
N GLN A 64 13.77 21.39 9.08
CA GLN A 64 12.86 21.21 7.93
C GLN A 64 13.67 20.93 6.65
N LYS A 65 14.85 21.56 6.52
CA LYS A 65 15.89 21.16 5.56
C LYS A 65 16.46 19.76 5.83
N LEU A 66 16.55 19.26 7.06
CA LEU A 66 17.19 17.98 7.38
C LEU A 66 16.25 16.77 7.30
N LEU A 67 14.95 16.90 7.55
CA LEU A 67 13.99 15.90 7.08
C LEU A 67 14.02 15.84 5.55
N THR A 68 14.13 16.98 4.91
CA THR A 68 14.42 17.08 3.46
C THR A 68 15.80 16.49 3.14
N LEU A 69 16.83 16.71 3.95
CA LEU A 69 18.18 16.15 3.76
C LEU A 69 18.29 14.69 4.22
N ILE A 70 17.48 14.23 5.18
CA ILE A 70 17.34 12.81 5.50
C ILE A 70 16.64 12.09 4.33
N PHE A 71 15.60 12.69 3.76
CA PHE A 71 14.95 12.20 2.55
C PHE A 71 15.76 12.50 1.28
N ALA A 72 16.47 13.62 1.15
CA ALA A 72 17.34 13.96 0.04
C ALA A 72 18.77 13.37 0.18
N GLY A 73 19.28 13.19 1.38
CA GLY A 73 20.57 12.53 1.62
C GLY A 73 20.51 11.03 1.34
N VAL A 74 19.36 10.39 1.50
CA VAL A 74 19.09 9.04 0.96
C VAL A 74 19.12 9.10 -0.58
N ASN A 75 18.50 10.10 -1.20
CA ASN A 75 18.56 10.29 -2.66
C ASN A 75 19.98 10.62 -3.17
N PHE A 76 20.76 11.39 -2.44
CA PHE A 76 22.14 11.73 -2.81
C PHE A 76 23.06 10.52 -2.67
N PHE A 77 22.99 9.79 -1.57
CA PHE A 77 23.79 8.58 -1.36
C PHE A 77 23.46 7.49 -2.39
N LEU A 78 22.19 7.33 -2.76
CA LEU A 78 21.74 6.38 -3.76
C LEU A 78 22.14 6.80 -5.19
N ARG A 79 22.20 8.10 -5.49
CA ARG A 79 22.76 8.61 -6.76
C ARG A 79 24.26 8.37 -6.85
N CYS A 80 25.01 8.47 -5.74
CA CYS A 80 26.44 8.22 -5.74
C CYS A 80 26.81 6.73 -5.82
N THR A 81 25.92 5.81 -5.38
CA THR A 81 26.12 4.36 -5.45
C THR A 81 25.57 3.72 -6.72
N GLY A 82 24.93 4.49 -7.60
CA GLY A 82 24.29 3.95 -8.80
C GLY A 82 23.04 3.11 -8.53
N GLU A 83 22.63 2.95 -7.27
CA GLU A 83 21.40 2.28 -6.88
C GLU A 83 20.22 3.21 -7.07
N LYS A 84 19.40 2.95 -8.09
CA LYS A 84 18.11 3.61 -8.27
C LYS A 84 17.21 3.17 -7.12
N THR A 85 16.71 4.10 -6.33
CA THR A 85 15.78 4.06 -5.17
C THR A 85 15.39 2.68 -4.60
N PRO A 86 15.70 2.34 -3.35
CA PRO A 86 15.17 1.14 -2.72
C PRO A 86 13.67 1.27 -2.49
N LEU A 87 12.93 0.19 -2.70
CA LEU A 87 11.48 0.09 -2.51
C LEU A 87 11.00 0.47 -1.11
N ILE A 88 11.84 0.23 -0.11
CA ILE A 88 11.55 0.54 1.28
C ILE A 88 12.86 1.02 1.91
N PRO A 89 12.98 2.31 2.28
CA PRO A 89 14.17 2.76 2.97
C PRO A 89 14.31 2.10 4.33
N ASP A 90 15.53 1.75 4.66
CA ASP A 90 15.93 1.20 5.96
C ASP A 90 15.37 1.95 7.16
N ARG A 91 15.14 3.26 6.99
CA ARG A 91 14.69 4.16 8.05
C ARG A 91 13.19 4.08 8.30
N LEU A 92 12.38 3.59 7.32
CA LEU A 92 10.95 3.35 7.53
C LEU A 92 10.67 2.21 8.52
N LEU A 93 11.60 1.27 8.67
CA LEU A 93 11.52 0.21 9.67
C LEU A 93 11.48 0.70 11.11
N ALA A 94 11.98 1.90 11.35
CA ALA A 94 12.06 2.49 12.68
C ALA A 94 11.00 3.56 12.94
N ILE A 95 10.10 3.83 11.98
CA ILE A 95 9.10 4.87 12.12
C ILE A 95 8.05 4.44 13.15
N GLY A 96 7.85 5.28 14.12
CA GLY A 96 6.75 5.21 15.07
C GLY A 96 6.89 4.23 16.23
N VAL A 97 7.90 3.36 16.26
CA VAL A 97 8.12 2.45 17.40
C VAL A 97 9.47 2.76 18.04
N PRO A 98 9.52 3.13 19.33
CA PRO A 98 10.78 3.29 20.06
C PRO A 98 11.58 1.98 20.03
N MET A 99 12.82 2.04 19.57
CA MET A 99 13.73 0.90 19.50
C MET A 99 15.14 1.36 19.81
N ASP A 100 15.90 0.53 20.55
CA ASP A 100 17.31 0.74 20.71
C ASP A 100 18.09 0.45 19.40
N ARG A 101 19.39 0.72 19.42
CA ARG A 101 20.27 0.55 18.25
C ARG A 101 20.34 -0.90 17.79
N ASP A 102 20.41 -1.85 18.71
CA ASP A 102 20.60 -3.28 18.43
C ASP A 102 19.31 -3.92 17.93
N GLU A 103 18.16 -3.59 18.52
CA GLU A 103 16.86 -3.98 18.01
C GLU A 103 16.64 -3.50 16.58
N ARG A 104 16.97 -2.25 16.31
CA ARG A 104 16.86 -1.65 14.97
C ARG A 104 17.76 -2.38 13.97
N ARG A 105 19.00 -2.71 14.38
CA ARG A 105 19.93 -3.48 13.56
C ARG A 105 19.37 -4.88 13.25
N ARG A 106 18.83 -5.58 14.26
CA ARG A 106 18.20 -6.91 14.06
C ARG A 106 17.04 -6.85 13.08
N LEU A 107 16.11 -5.91 13.25
CA LEU A 107 14.97 -5.74 12.33
C LEU A 107 15.42 -5.47 10.89
N ARG A 108 16.41 -4.62 10.71
CA ARG A 108 17.00 -4.34 9.40
C ARG A 108 17.60 -5.59 8.77
N SER A 109 18.30 -6.40 9.55
CA SER A 109 18.90 -7.65 9.08
C SER A 109 17.84 -8.65 8.62
N MET A 110 16.65 -8.65 9.21
CA MET A 110 15.56 -9.55 8.84
C MET A 110 14.82 -9.10 7.57
N THR A 111 14.64 -7.81 7.36
CA THR A 111 13.72 -7.28 6.36
C THR A 111 14.41 -6.72 5.12
N LEU A 112 15.60 -6.13 5.30
CA LEU A 112 16.31 -5.45 4.23
C LEU A 112 16.73 -6.38 3.08
N PRO A 113 17.25 -7.60 3.32
CA PRO A 113 17.59 -8.51 2.23
C PRO A 113 16.36 -8.86 1.37
N ALA A 114 15.22 -9.16 2.00
CA ALA A 114 13.98 -9.48 1.29
C ALA A 114 13.49 -8.29 0.46
N ALA A 115 13.47 -7.09 1.04
CA ALA A 115 13.06 -5.87 0.35
C ALA A 115 13.99 -5.51 -0.83
N ARG A 116 15.30 -5.64 -0.67
CA ARG A 116 16.28 -5.40 -1.75
C ARG A 116 16.13 -6.40 -2.89
N MET A 117 15.99 -7.68 -2.57
CA MET A 117 15.80 -8.72 -3.58
C MET A 117 14.51 -8.49 -4.37
N ALA A 118 13.39 -8.24 -3.68
CA ALA A 118 12.11 -7.95 -4.32
C ALA A 118 12.20 -6.74 -5.26
N ASN A 119 12.87 -5.66 -4.83
CA ASN A 119 13.09 -4.47 -5.62
C ASN A 119 13.92 -4.75 -6.90
N MET A 120 14.98 -5.53 -6.77
CA MET A 120 15.81 -5.92 -7.90
C MET A 120 15.00 -6.76 -8.90
N MET A 121 14.19 -7.71 -8.41
CA MET A 121 13.30 -8.52 -9.25
C MET A 121 12.29 -7.65 -10.00
N GLN A 122 11.64 -6.72 -9.33
CA GLN A 122 10.68 -5.79 -9.95
C GLN A 122 11.33 -5.00 -11.10
N ARG A 123 12.48 -4.37 -10.84
CA ARG A 123 13.18 -3.60 -11.88
C ARG A 123 13.56 -4.44 -13.09
N LYS A 124 14.04 -5.66 -12.84
CA LYS A 124 14.38 -6.60 -13.89
C LYS A 124 13.15 -7.02 -14.71
N ALA A 125 12.03 -7.28 -14.03
CA ALA A 125 10.78 -7.66 -14.68
C ALA A 125 10.20 -6.52 -15.51
N ASP A 126 10.08 -5.32 -14.94
CA ASP A 126 9.51 -4.17 -15.64
C ASP A 126 10.41 -3.70 -16.79
N GLY A 127 11.72 -3.74 -16.62
CA GLY A 127 12.71 -3.40 -17.66
C GLY A 127 12.88 -4.42 -18.77
N LYS A 128 12.38 -5.65 -18.61
CA LYS A 128 12.49 -6.68 -19.64
C LYS A 128 11.61 -6.34 -20.85
N ARG A 129 12.17 -6.48 -22.05
CA ARG A 129 11.38 -6.34 -23.29
C ARG A 129 10.43 -7.53 -23.44
N THR A 130 9.24 -7.26 -23.98
CA THR A 130 8.27 -8.29 -24.36
C THR A 130 8.83 -9.12 -25.54
N ALA A 131 8.59 -10.43 -25.57
CA ALA A 131 8.97 -11.28 -26.68
C ALA A 131 8.32 -10.79 -28.00
N GLY A 132 9.04 -10.92 -29.11
CA GLY A 132 8.56 -10.44 -30.41
C GLY A 132 7.36 -11.23 -30.92
N ASN A 133 7.34 -12.55 -30.71
CA ASN A 133 6.27 -13.42 -31.15
C ASN A 133 5.26 -13.62 -30.03
N ARG A 134 3.99 -13.28 -30.33
CA ARG A 134 2.88 -13.49 -29.42
C ARG A 134 2.35 -14.91 -29.59
N ILE A 135 2.25 -15.63 -28.46
CA ILE A 135 1.62 -16.95 -28.43
C ILE A 135 0.11 -16.77 -28.32
N THR A 136 -0.67 -17.43 -29.20
CA THR A 136 -2.13 -17.47 -29.07
C THR A 136 -2.51 -18.32 -27.87
N VAL A 137 -3.35 -17.77 -26.99
CA VAL A 137 -3.80 -18.44 -25.75
C VAL A 137 -5.31 -18.39 -25.63
N SER A 138 -5.90 -19.44 -25.05
CA SER A 138 -7.29 -19.41 -24.60
C SER A 138 -7.40 -18.54 -23.35
N PRO A 139 -8.34 -17.57 -23.29
CA PRO A 139 -8.54 -16.75 -22.08
C PRO A 139 -8.82 -17.60 -20.83
N GLU A 140 -9.54 -18.69 -20.96
CA GLU A 140 -9.89 -19.62 -19.87
C GLU A 140 -8.63 -20.29 -19.32
N GLU A 141 -7.88 -20.96 -20.20
CA GLU A 141 -6.68 -21.71 -19.83
C GLU A 141 -5.60 -20.81 -19.26
N ILE A 142 -5.36 -19.67 -19.91
CA ILE A 142 -4.30 -18.76 -19.44
C ILE A 142 -4.67 -18.07 -18.12
N THR A 143 -5.96 -17.78 -17.89
CA THR A 143 -6.41 -17.25 -16.61
C THR A 143 -6.20 -18.26 -15.48
N ALA A 144 -6.54 -19.52 -15.72
CA ALA A 144 -6.27 -20.59 -14.76
C ALA A 144 -4.78 -20.74 -14.48
N ALA A 145 -3.95 -20.74 -15.54
CA ALA A 145 -2.49 -20.87 -15.43
C ALA A 145 -1.86 -19.72 -14.64
N VAL A 146 -2.20 -18.47 -14.92
CA VAL A 146 -1.62 -17.31 -14.19
C VAL A 146 -2.06 -17.28 -12.73
N LYS A 147 -3.31 -17.70 -12.42
CA LYS A 147 -3.78 -17.83 -11.03
C LYS A 147 -3.00 -18.91 -10.29
N GLN A 148 -2.85 -20.08 -10.89
CA GLN A 148 -2.10 -21.19 -10.30
C GLN A 148 -0.61 -20.80 -10.09
N LEU A 149 0.00 -20.16 -11.08
CA LEU A 149 1.38 -19.65 -10.94
C LEU A 149 1.51 -18.61 -9.83
N ALA A 150 0.57 -17.68 -9.72
CA ALA A 150 0.57 -16.68 -8.64
C ALA A 150 0.57 -17.34 -7.26
N LEU A 151 -0.27 -18.37 -7.06
CA LEU A 151 -0.32 -19.14 -5.83
C LEU A 151 0.98 -19.92 -5.60
N SER A 152 1.51 -20.58 -6.64
CA SER A 152 2.76 -21.34 -6.58
C SER A 152 3.98 -20.46 -6.27
N TYR A 153 3.97 -19.22 -6.73
CA TYR A 153 5.01 -18.22 -6.43
C TYR A 153 4.89 -17.61 -5.03
N GLY A 154 3.86 -17.96 -4.26
CA GLY A 154 3.67 -17.56 -2.88
C GLY A 154 2.60 -16.51 -2.63
N GLY A 155 1.69 -16.25 -3.56
CA GLY A 155 0.44 -15.54 -3.31
C GLY A 155 -0.51 -16.39 -2.45
N ASP A 156 -1.30 -15.76 -1.60
CA ASP A 156 -2.33 -16.48 -0.81
C ASP A 156 -3.72 -16.39 -1.43
N ILE A 157 -4.00 -15.26 -2.10
CA ILE A 157 -5.23 -15.05 -2.87
C ILE A 157 -4.84 -14.37 -4.17
N VAL A 158 -5.50 -14.74 -5.26
CA VAL A 158 -5.34 -14.13 -6.56
C VAL A 158 -6.70 -13.92 -7.22
N GLY A 159 -6.86 -12.77 -7.85
CA GLY A 159 -8.05 -12.45 -8.63
C GLY A 159 -7.70 -11.62 -9.85
N VAL A 160 -8.62 -11.58 -10.80
CA VAL A 160 -8.45 -10.84 -12.06
C VAL A 160 -9.59 -9.85 -12.22
N THR A 161 -9.31 -8.64 -12.62
CA THR A 161 -10.34 -7.67 -13.01
C THR A 161 -10.05 -7.04 -14.35
N LYS A 162 -11.09 -6.75 -15.11
CA LYS A 162 -10.99 -5.94 -16.33
C LYS A 162 -10.88 -4.47 -15.93
N LEU A 163 -9.85 -3.80 -16.42
CA LEU A 163 -9.56 -2.43 -16.04
C LEU A 163 -10.52 -1.44 -16.72
N GLN A 164 -10.96 -0.47 -15.94
CA GLN A 164 -11.74 0.69 -16.37
C GLN A 164 -10.99 1.95 -15.98
N GLY A 165 -11.37 3.11 -16.55
CA GLY A 165 -10.65 4.36 -16.30
C GLY A 165 -10.51 4.73 -14.83
N HIS A 166 -11.52 4.48 -14.01
CA HIS A 166 -11.49 4.77 -12.57
C HIS A 166 -10.69 3.75 -11.73
N HIS A 167 -10.19 2.68 -12.33
CA HIS A 167 -9.27 1.74 -11.69
C HIS A 167 -7.82 2.24 -11.70
N HIS A 168 -7.55 3.38 -12.30
CA HIS A 168 -6.25 4.04 -12.28
C HIS A 168 -6.33 5.36 -11.51
N TYR A 169 -5.21 5.76 -10.92
CA TYR A 169 -5.04 7.12 -10.49
C TYR A 169 -4.95 8.05 -11.70
N SER A 170 -5.43 9.28 -11.56
CA SER A 170 -5.34 10.29 -12.63
C SER A 170 -3.90 10.79 -12.85
N HIS A 171 -3.15 10.94 -11.76
CA HIS A 171 -1.77 11.42 -11.77
C HIS A 171 -0.93 10.64 -10.78
N ARG A 172 0.36 10.55 -11.05
CA ARG A 172 1.32 9.95 -10.13
C ARG A 172 1.54 10.84 -8.92
N GLY A 173 1.47 10.25 -7.76
CA GLY A 173 2.03 10.79 -6.54
C GLY A 173 3.55 10.60 -6.48
N ASP A 174 4.13 10.93 -5.36
CA ASP A 174 5.54 10.71 -5.09
C ASP A 174 5.66 10.34 -3.61
N MET A 175 5.52 9.06 -3.32
CA MET A 175 5.64 8.57 -1.96
C MET A 175 7.02 8.95 -1.43
N PHE A 176 7.04 9.77 -0.37
CA PHE A 176 8.26 10.23 0.29
C PHE A 176 9.24 11.04 -0.58
N GLY A 177 8.84 11.55 -1.75
CA GLY A 177 9.69 12.38 -2.60
C GLY A 177 10.75 11.61 -3.39
N TRP A 178 10.57 10.30 -3.62
CA TRP A 178 11.60 9.46 -4.26
C TRP A 178 11.44 9.27 -5.76
N GLY A 179 10.22 9.39 -6.26
CA GLY A 179 9.94 9.27 -7.68
C GLY A 179 10.15 10.60 -8.41
N GLY A 180 10.89 10.62 -9.49
CA GLY A 180 11.03 11.80 -10.34
C GLY A 180 9.77 12.15 -11.15
N ARG A 181 8.67 11.40 -10.98
CA ARG A 181 7.47 11.39 -11.84
C ARG A 181 6.23 12.04 -11.22
N TYR A 182 6.39 12.80 -10.14
CA TYR A 182 5.29 13.47 -9.46
C TYR A 182 4.47 14.36 -10.40
N GLY A 183 3.16 14.16 -10.43
CA GLY A 183 2.22 14.92 -11.23
C GLY A 183 2.15 14.50 -12.70
N GLU A 184 2.87 13.46 -13.12
CA GLU A 184 2.67 12.88 -14.44
C GLU A 184 1.29 12.23 -14.55
N LYS A 185 0.59 12.49 -15.64
CA LYS A 185 -0.70 11.87 -15.93
C LYS A 185 -0.51 10.37 -16.17
N ILE A 186 -1.30 9.54 -15.50
CA ILE A 186 -1.33 8.10 -15.76
C ILE A 186 -2.27 7.86 -16.94
N LEU A 187 -1.72 7.27 -18.01
CA LEU A 187 -2.51 6.89 -19.18
C LEU A 187 -2.84 5.40 -19.09
N PRO A 188 -4.14 5.03 -19.05
CA PRO A 188 -4.56 3.63 -19.09
C PRO A 188 -4.11 3.00 -20.41
N ARG A 189 -3.28 1.94 -20.33
CA ARG A 189 -2.80 1.20 -21.50
C ARG A 189 -2.99 -0.30 -21.41
N TYR A 190 -3.38 -0.78 -20.25
CA TYR A 190 -3.62 -2.18 -19.97
C TYR A 190 -5.11 -2.47 -19.84
N GLN A 191 -5.50 -3.70 -20.18
CA GLN A 191 -6.90 -4.13 -20.17
C GLN A 191 -7.28 -4.90 -18.91
N TYR A 192 -6.32 -5.56 -18.29
CA TYR A 192 -6.56 -6.43 -17.13
C TYR A 192 -5.56 -6.15 -16.01
N ALA A 193 -6.01 -6.40 -14.77
CA ALA A 193 -5.15 -6.50 -13.61
C ALA A 193 -5.26 -7.91 -12.99
N ILE A 194 -4.12 -8.55 -12.75
CA ILE A 194 -4.01 -9.74 -11.93
C ILE A 194 -3.61 -9.25 -10.54
N VAL A 195 -4.53 -9.32 -9.60
CA VAL A 195 -4.32 -8.83 -8.23
C VAL A 195 -3.90 -9.98 -7.34
N VAL A 196 -2.78 -9.81 -6.66
CA VAL A 196 -2.20 -10.80 -5.75
C VAL A 196 -2.21 -10.26 -4.33
N ALA A 197 -2.75 -11.02 -3.41
CA ALA A 197 -2.70 -10.70 -1.99
C ALA A 197 -1.82 -11.70 -1.24
N ALA A 198 -0.96 -11.20 -0.35
CA ALA A 198 -0.17 -11.95 0.61
C ALA A 198 -0.68 -11.73 2.02
N ALA A 199 -1.05 -12.81 2.70
CA ALA A 199 -1.49 -12.77 4.09
C ALA A 199 -0.30 -12.47 5.01
N LEU A 200 -0.48 -11.56 5.94
CA LEU A 200 0.49 -11.24 6.96
C LEU A 200 0.41 -12.26 8.10
N ASP A 201 1.55 -12.53 8.71
CA ASP A 201 1.62 -13.43 9.86
C ASP A 201 0.71 -12.94 11.00
N LEU A 202 -0.18 -13.81 11.46
CA LEU A 202 -1.19 -13.45 12.45
C LEU A 202 -0.57 -13.11 13.80
N GLU A 203 0.44 -13.86 14.24
CA GLU A 203 1.06 -13.64 15.55
C GLU A 203 1.86 -12.33 15.58
N MET A 204 2.46 -11.95 14.45
CA MET A 204 3.08 -10.63 14.32
C MET A 204 2.03 -9.50 14.31
N ILE A 205 0.90 -9.71 13.67
CA ILE A 205 -0.18 -8.70 13.61
C ILE A 205 -0.86 -8.51 14.96
N LYS A 206 -1.07 -9.58 15.75
CA LYS A 206 -1.62 -9.50 17.11
C LYS A 206 -0.79 -8.60 18.05
N ARG A 207 0.48 -8.38 17.74
CA ARG A 207 1.38 -7.51 18.52
C ARG A 207 1.32 -6.03 18.12
N ALA A 208 0.34 -5.65 17.26
CA ALA A 208 0.17 -4.24 16.87
C ALA A 208 -0.13 -3.36 18.11
N PRO A 209 0.47 -2.17 18.18
CA PRO A 209 1.27 -1.44 17.16
C PRO A 209 2.78 -1.75 17.17
N GLY A 210 3.19 -2.91 17.56
CA GLY A 210 4.58 -3.31 17.75
C GLY A 210 5.43 -3.32 16.46
N LYS A 211 6.73 -3.51 16.66
CA LYS A 211 7.73 -3.65 15.60
C LYS A 211 7.46 -4.87 14.70
N GLU A 212 6.92 -5.94 15.26
CA GLU A 212 6.57 -7.17 14.55
C GLU A 212 5.55 -6.91 13.44
N THR A 213 4.59 -6.03 13.68
CA THR A 213 3.62 -5.62 12.65
C THR A 213 4.30 -4.95 11.46
N GLN A 214 5.33 -4.14 11.71
CA GLN A 214 6.11 -3.51 10.63
C GLN A 214 6.91 -4.53 9.84
N VAL A 215 7.55 -5.50 10.53
CA VAL A 215 8.25 -6.62 9.89
C VAL A 215 7.29 -7.39 8.99
N ALA A 216 6.11 -7.79 9.51
CA ALA A 216 5.10 -8.50 8.74
C ALA A 216 4.70 -7.71 7.48
N CYS A 217 4.49 -6.40 7.62
CA CYS A 217 4.14 -5.53 6.49
C CYS A 217 5.21 -5.50 5.40
N ILE A 218 6.49 -5.40 5.78
CA ILE A 218 7.61 -5.33 4.82
C ILE A 218 7.80 -6.66 4.12
N LEU A 219 7.78 -7.76 4.87
CA LEU A 219 7.87 -9.10 4.29
C LEU A 219 6.67 -9.39 3.37
N GLY A 220 5.48 -8.94 3.73
CA GLY A 220 4.29 -9.02 2.88
C GLY A 220 4.46 -8.27 1.56
N TYR A 221 5.02 -7.05 1.58
CA TYR A 221 5.33 -6.32 0.35
C TYR A 221 6.40 -7.03 -0.47
N ALA A 222 7.49 -7.48 0.14
CA ALA A 222 8.54 -8.21 -0.57
C ALA A 222 7.97 -9.46 -1.27
N ARG A 223 7.04 -10.14 -0.63
CA ARG A 223 6.36 -11.33 -1.16
C ARG A 223 5.47 -10.98 -2.35
N THR A 224 4.59 -9.98 -2.26
CA THR A 224 3.73 -9.57 -3.38
C THR A 224 4.55 -9.09 -4.58
N ILE A 225 5.62 -8.32 -4.34
CA ILE A 225 6.52 -7.84 -5.40
C ILE A 225 7.23 -9.02 -6.08
N SER A 226 7.69 -10.01 -5.33
CA SER A 226 8.33 -11.21 -5.89
C SER A 226 7.36 -11.97 -6.82
N VAL A 227 6.12 -12.21 -6.35
CA VAL A 227 5.10 -12.91 -7.14
C VAL A 227 4.75 -12.14 -8.42
N THR A 228 4.45 -10.86 -8.30
CA THR A 228 4.06 -10.03 -9.46
C THR A 228 5.19 -9.87 -10.46
N SER A 229 6.45 -9.77 -10.00
CA SER A 229 7.61 -9.72 -10.88
C SER A 229 7.79 -11.00 -11.70
N GLN A 230 7.60 -12.16 -11.09
CA GLN A 230 7.66 -13.45 -11.77
C GLN A 230 6.54 -13.59 -12.82
N LEU A 231 5.30 -13.17 -12.47
CA LEU A 231 4.18 -13.15 -13.41
C LEU A 231 4.44 -12.22 -14.61
N VAL A 232 5.00 -11.03 -14.37
CA VAL A 232 5.38 -10.09 -15.46
C VAL A 232 6.38 -10.74 -16.39
N LEU A 233 7.41 -11.43 -15.87
CA LEU A 233 8.40 -12.13 -16.70
C LEU A 233 7.76 -13.24 -17.53
N TYR A 234 6.87 -14.02 -16.94
CA TYR A 234 6.10 -15.06 -17.61
C TYR A 234 5.25 -14.48 -18.74
N ILE A 235 4.42 -13.46 -18.45
CA ILE A 235 3.52 -12.86 -19.42
C ILE A 235 4.31 -12.22 -20.60
N LYS A 236 5.42 -11.55 -20.30
CA LYS A 236 6.29 -10.98 -21.35
C LYS A 236 6.94 -12.06 -22.21
N SER A 237 7.23 -13.23 -21.68
CA SER A 237 7.74 -14.36 -22.46
C SER A 237 6.69 -14.95 -23.44
N LEU A 238 5.41 -14.78 -23.15
CA LEU A 238 4.31 -15.14 -24.04
C LEU A 238 4.05 -14.10 -25.14
N GLY A 239 4.79 -12.97 -25.16
CA GLY A 239 4.64 -11.90 -26.14
C GLY A 239 3.56 -10.87 -25.79
N TYR A 240 3.09 -10.83 -24.53
CA TYR A 240 2.14 -9.83 -24.06
C TYR A 240 2.81 -8.78 -23.18
N ASP A 241 2.37 -7.52 -23.30
CA ASP A 241 2.90 -6.45 -22.45
C ASP A 241 2.33 -6.56 -21.05
N ALA A 242 3.20 -6.33 -20.06
CA ALA A 242 2.85 -6.34 -18.65
C ALA A 242 3.79 -5.48 -17.84
N CYS A 243 3.32 -4.97 -16.71
CA CYS A 243 4.14 -4.32 -15.70
C CYS A 243 3.61 -4.61 -14.29
N THR A 244 4.47 -4.43 -13.30
CA THR A 244 4.05 -4.49 -11.89
C THR A 244 3.35 -3.20 -11.48
N ASP A 245 2.42 -3.32 -10.53
CA ASP A 245 1.74 -2.22 -9.86
C ASP A 245 1.79 -2.49 -8.35
N ASN A 246 2.83 -1.97 -7.68
CA ASN A 246 3.19 -2.31 -6.31
C ASN A 246 3.63 -1.09 -5.50
N ALA A 247 3.75 -1.31 -4.23
CA ALA A 247 3.99 -0.48 -3.04
C ALA A 247 4.62 0.92 -3.21
N VAL A 248 5.46 1.19 -4.19
CA VAL A 248 6.20 2.46 -4.29
C VAL A 248 5.83 3.28 -5.51
N GLU A 249 5.31 2.63 -6.53
CA GLU A 249 4.92 3.28 -7.79
C GLU A 249 3.53 2.81 -8.22
N TYR A 250 2.54 3.03 -7.36
CA TYR A 250 1.16 2.67 -7.69
C TYR A 250 0.62 3.46 -8.87
N MET A 251 -0.01 2.74 -9.79
CA MET A 251 -0.82 3.32 -10.86
C MET A 251 -2.31 3.19 -10.54
N SER A 252 -2.65 2.34 -9.57
CA SER A 252 -4.03 1.99 -9.23
C SER A 252 -4.29 2.09 -7.73
N PRO A 253 -5.49 2.49 -7.31
CA PRO A 253 -5.91 2.41 -5.91
C PRO A 253 -6.12 0.94 -5.52
N MET A 254 -5.14 0.34 -4.83
CA MET A 254 -5.08 -1.11 -4.58
C MET A 254 -6.28 -1.67 -3.82
N THR A 255 -6.84 -0.94 -2.86
CA THR A 255 -8.00 -1.43 -2.09
C THR A 255 -9.23 -1.63 -2.96
N PRO A 256 -9.72 -0.64 -3.73
CA PRO A 256 -10.80 -0.86 -4.67
C PRO A 256 -10.46 -1.89 -5.76
N LEU A 257 -9.24 -1.86 -6.29
CA LEU A 257 -8.82 -2.79 -7.35
C LEU A 257 -8.92 -4.25 -6.88
N ALA A 258 -8.50 -4.53 -5.63
CA ALA A 258 -8.61 -5.86 -5.04
C ALA A 258 -10.06 -6.30 -4.81
N ALA A 259 -10.95 -5.37 -4.45
CA ALA A 259 -12.37 -5.68 -4.32
C ALA A 259 -13.01 -6.02 -5.67
N TYR A 260 -12.68 -5.27 -6.73
CA TYR A 260 -13.16 -5.59 -8.10
C TYR A 260 -12.63 -6.93 -8.61
N ALA A 261 -11.42 -7.33 -8.18
CA ALA A 261 -10.83 -8.62 -8.52
C ALA A 261 -11.33 -9.79 -7.65
N GLY A 262 -12.35 -9.60 -6.79
CA GLY A 262 -12.91 -10.65 -5.97
C GLY A 262 -12.04 -11.12 -4.80
N ILE A 263 -11.00 -10.37 -4.40
CA ILE A 263 -10.14 -10.69 -3.23
C ILE A 263 -10.93 -10.60 -1.92
N GLY A 264 -11.90 -9.68 -1.84
CA GLY A 264 -12.73 -9.44 -0.67
C GLY A 264 -13.57 -8.18 -0.81
N GLN A 265 -14.19 -7.73 0.28
CA GLN A 265 -14.93 -6.47 0.36
C GLN A 265 -14.15 -5.42 1.14
N ILE A 266 -14.51 -4.15 0.99
CA ILE A 266 -13.88 -3.05 1.76
C ILE A 266 -14.56 -2.94 3.12
N GLY A 267 -13.79 -3.13 4.19
CA GLY A 267 -14.28 -3.01 5.56
C GLY A 267 -14.28 -1.56 6.07
N ARG A 268 -14.83 -1.35 7.27
CA ARG A 268 -14.91 -0.04 7.95
C ARG A 268 -13.55 0.68 8.07
N CYS A 269 -12.47 -0.07 8.20
CA CYS A 269 -11.10 0.47 8.24
C CYS A 269 -10.55 0.91 6.87
N ASN A 270 -11.39 0.90 5.85
CA ASN A 270 -11.07 1.23 4.45
C ASN A 270 -9.94 0.36 3.85
N MET A 271 -9.82 -0.88 4.32
CA MET A 271 -8.96 -1.92 3.76
C MET A 271 -9.80 -3.07 3.23
N VAL A 272 -9.27 -3.80 2.24
CA VAL A 272 -9.88 -5.06 1.80
C VAL A 272 -9.85 -6.07 2.93
N VAL A 273 -10.97 -6.71 3.16
CA VAL A 273 -11.17 -7.81 4.10
C VAL A 273 -11.53 -9.05 3.26
N SER A 274 -10.69 -10.07 3.29
CA SER A 274 -11.03 -11.36 2.68
C SER A 274 -11.72 -12.27 3.69
N PRO A 275 -12.59 -13.18 3.25
CA PRO A 275 -13.21 -14.15 4.16
C PRO A 275 -12.18 -14.96 4.96
N ARG A 276 -11.07 -15.37 4.31
CA ARG A 276 -10.07 -16.28 4.89
C ARG A 276 -9.04 -15.59 5.79
N TYR A 277 -8.58 -14.38 5.43
CA TYR A 277 -7.44 -13.74 6.10
C TYR A 277 -7.79 -12.39 6.73
N GLY A 278 -9.06 -11.98 6.67
CA GLY A 278 -9.48 -10.66 7.13
C GLY A 278 -8.75 -9.56 6.35
N ASN A 279 -8.41 -8.48 7.05
CA ASN A 279 -7.72 -7.33 6.46
C ASN A 279 -6.19 -7.36 6.67
N ARG A 280 -5.62 -8.49 7.14
CA ARG A 280 -4.16 -8.67 7.26
C ARG A 280 -3.53 -9.09 5.93
N LEU A 281 -3.69 -8.24 4.92
CA LEU A 281 -3.22 -8.49 3.56
C LEU A 281 -2.27 -7.39 3.10
N LYS A 282 -1.27 -7.77 2.31
CA LYS A 282 -0.55 -6.88 1.40
C LYS A 282 -0.93 -7.23 -0.03
N ILE A 283 -1.14 -6.22 -0.84
CA ILE A 283 -1.70 -6.35 -2.17
C ILE A 283 -0.73 -5.74 -3.16
N GLY A 284 -0.51 -6.44 -4.26
CA GLY A 284 0.18 -5.98 -5.45
C GLY A 284 -0.58 -6.45 -6.69
N ALA A 285 -0.30 -5.85 -7.82
CA ALA A 285 -0.94 -6.25 -9.07
C ALA A 285 0.05 -6.35 -10.23
N VAL A 286 -0.36 -7.08 -11.26
CA VAL A 286 0.23 -7.05 -12.60
C VAL A 286 -0.80 -6.44 -13.53
N LEU A 287 -0.46 -5.36 -14.21
CA LEU A 287 -1.26 -4.78 -15.27
C LEU A 287 -0.81 -5.36 -16.61
N THR A 288 -1.75 -5.80 -17.46
CA THR A 288 -1.40 -6.53 -18.69
C THR A 288 -2.45 -6.41 -19.79
N ASN A 289 -2.02 -6.69 -21.03
CA ASN A 289 -2.88 -6.88 -22.21
C ASN A 289 -3.04 -8.37 -22.56
N LEU A 290 -2.60 -9.31 -21.71
CA LEU A 290 -2.92 -10.72 -21.84
C LEU A 290 -4.45 -10.89 -21.73
N PRO A 291 -5.12 -11.58 -22.68
CA PRO A 291 -6.57 -11.76 -22.62
C PRO A 291 -6.92 -12.70 -21.46
N LEU A 292 -7.63 -12.16 -20.47
CA LEU A 292 -7.97 -12.87 -19.24
C LEU A 292 -9.50 -12.84 -19.00
N LEU A 293 -10.00 -13.80 -18.26
CA LEU A 293 -11.34 -13.77 -17.69
C LEU A 293 -11.31 -13.03 -16.36
N ALA A 294 -12.17 -12.03 -16.22
CA ALA A 294 -12.31 -11.29 -14.98
C ALA A 294 -13.15 -12.06 -13.95
N ASP A 295 -12.76 -12.01 -12.71
CA ASP A 295 -13.57 -12.45 -11.58
C ASP A 295 -14.66 -11.42 -11.27
N ALA A 296 -15.70 -11.86 -10.58
CA ALA A 296 -16.71 -10.97 -10.03
C ALA A 296 -16.31 -10.50 -8.62
N PRO A 297 -16.67 -9.28 -8.21
CA PRO A 297 -16.63 -8.88 -6.83
C PRO A 297 -17.40 -9.86 -5.94
N VAL A 298 -16.86 -10.13 -4.75
CA VAL A 298 -17.52 -11.03 -3.79
C VAL A 298 -18.33 -10.23 -2.79
N ASP A 299 -19.47 -10.79 -2.36
CA ASP A 299 -20.24 -10.30 -1.23
C ASP A 299 -20.45 -11.44 -0.24
N PHE A 300 -20.02 -11.21 1.00
CA PHE A 300 -20.15 -12.15 2.12
C PHE A 300 -20.73 -11.47 3.39
N GLY A 301 -21.49 -10.39 3.20
CA GLY A 301 -22.17 -9.67 4.27
C GLY A 301 -21.26 -8.79 5.12
N LEU A 302 -20.03 -8.47 4.65
CA LEU A 302 -19.07 -7.67 5.40
C LEU A 302 -19.58 -6.27 5.75
N VAL A 303 -20.34 -5.65 4.85
CA VAL A 303 -20.82 -4.27 5.05
C VAL A 303 -21.71 -4.21 6.27
N ASP A 304 -22.70 -5.11 6.37
CA ASP A 304 -23.64 -5.14 7.50
C ASP A 304 -22.93 -5.57 8.79
N PHE A 305 -22.02 -6.56 8.70
CA PHE A 305 -21.17 -6.92 9.83
C PHE A 305 -20.37 -5.72 10.34
N CYS A 306 -19.74 -4.93 9.47
CA CYS A 306 -18.95 -3.77 9.85
C CYS A 306 -19.80 -2.62 10.42
N ARG A 307 -21.09 -2.50 10.00
CA ARG A 307 -22.04 -1.54 10.61
C ARG A 307 -22.25 -1.82 12.09
N ALA A 308 -22.40 -3.10 12.44
CA ALA A 308 -22.60 -3.51 13.82
C ALA A 308 -21.29 -3.58 14.63
N CYS A 309 -20.22 -4.15 14.08
CA CYS A 309 -18.99 -4.48 14.81
C CYS A 309 -18.23 -3.27 15.38
N ARG A 310 -17.93 -2.25 14.58
CA ARG A 310 -17.23 -0.99 14.92
C ARG A 310 -15.88 -1.10 15.67
N ARG A 311 -15.38 -2.28 16.01
CA ARG A 311 -14.16 -2.50 16.85
C ARG A 311 -12.95 -1.72 16.33
N CYS A 312 -12.69 -1.72 15.02
CA CYS A 312 -11.56 -1.00 14.45
C CYS A 312 -11.65 0.53 14.62
N ALA A 313 -12.87 1.10 14.62
CA ALA A 313 -13.08 2.53 14.88
C ALA A 313 -12.90 2.84 16.38
N GLN A 314 -13.44 2.00 17.26
CA GLN A 314 -13.30 2.15 18.73
C GLN A 314 -11.84 2.08 19.17
N MET A 315 -11.08 1.11 18.64
CA MET A 315 -9.69 0.88 19.02
C MET A 315 -8.67 1.73 18.24
N CYS A 316 -9.10 2.56 17.27
CA CYS A 316 -8.19 3.37 16.49
C CYS A 316 -7.56 4.49 17.34
N PRO A 317 -6.25 4.44 17.66
CA PRO A 317 -5.61 5.44 18.51
C PRO A 317 -5.49 6.81 17.83
N ALA A 318 -5.65 6.84 16.51
CA ALA A 318 -5.67 8.07 15.71
C ALA A 318 -7.09 8.64 15.55
N ARG A 319 -8.13 7.90 15.91
CA ARG A 319 -9.53 8.24 15.60
C ARG A 319 -9.71 8.59 14.10
N ALA A 320 -9.05 7.82 13.26
CA ALA A 320 -9.03 8.02 11.80
C ALA A 320 -10.15 7.26 11.08
N ILE A 321 -10.78 6.29 11.74
CA ILE A 321 -11.81 5.42 11.18
C ILE A 321 -13.18 5.93 11.60
N SER A 322 -14.05 6.17 10.62
CA SER A 322 -15.40 6.71 10.85
C SER A 322 -16.33 5.74 11.58
N PHE A 323 -17.16 6.26 12.48
CA PHE A 323 -18.32 5.56 13.05
C PHE A 323 -19.56 5.65 12.17
N GLY A 324 -19.56 6.52 11.16
CA GLY A 324 -20.68 6.75 10.24
C GLY A 324 -20.95 5.60 9.27
N GLU A 325 -21.87 5.83 8.36
CA GLU A 325 -22.23 4.89 7.31
C GLU A 325 -21.23 4.90 6.15
N PRO A 326 -21.14 3.80 5.38
CA PRO A 326 -20.33 3.77 4.18
C PRO A 326 -21.02 4.56 3.05
N GLU A 327 -20.21 5.07 2.15
CA GLU A 327 -20.63 5.73 0.92
C GLU A 327 -20.42 4.79 -0.27
N MET A 328 -21.33 4.87 -1.26
CA MET A 328 -21.16 4.15 -2.51
C MET A 328 -20.21 4.91 -3.44
N VAL A 329 -19.05 4.36 -3.70
CA VAL A 329 -18.04 4.95 -4.59
C VAL A 329 -17.70 3.96 -5.70
N ASN A 330 -18.02 4.31 -6.94
CA ASN A 330 -17.74 3.47 -8.13
C ASN A 330 -18.25 2.02 -8.00
N GLY A 331 -19.41 1.82 -7.36
CA GLY A 331 -20.00 0.48 -7.19
C GLY A 331 -19.50 -0.31 -5.98
N LEU A 332 -18.64 0.27 -5.14
CA LEU A 332 -18.16 -0.34 -3.89
C LEU A 332 -18.54 0.51 -2.69
N TYR A 333 -18.93 -0.13 -1.59
CA TYR A 333 -19.10 0.53 -0.31
C TYR A 333 -17.74 0.86 0.31
N GLN A 334 -17.55 2.13 0.71
CA GLN A 334 -16.32 2.62 1.34
C GLN A 334 -16.67 3.51 2.53
N TRP A 335 -15.97 3.35 3.66
CA TRP A 335 -16.14 4.24 4.81
C TRP A 335 -15.24 5.47 4.69
N PRO A 336 -15.72 6.65 5.10
CA PRO A 336 -14.87 7.81 5.26
C PRO A 336 -13.69 7.51 6.19
N HIS A 337 -12.50 7.88 5.79
CA HIS A 337 -11.26 7.61 6.53
C HIS A 337 -10.35 8.83 6.51
N ASP A 338 -9.92 9.28 7.70
CA ASP A 338 -8.94 10.37 7.81
C ASP A 338 -7.51 9.80 7.68
N GLY A 339 -7.04 9.72 6.43
CA GLY A 339 -5.70 9.20 6.12
C GLY A 339 -4.58 10.03 6.76
N ARG A 340 -4.79 11.35 7.00
CA ARG A 340 -3.82 12.24 7.65
C ARG A 340 -3.61 11.82 9.11
N LYS A 341 -4.68 11.68 9.88
CA LYS A 341 -4.59 11.21 11.28
C LYS A 341 -3.95 9.82 11.37
N CYS A 342 -4.34 8.90 10.46
CA CYS A 342 -3.77 7.58 10.40
C CYS A 342 -2.25 7.63 10.15
N MET A 343 -1.82 8.40 9.16
CA MET A 343 -0.40 8.55 8.80
C MET A 343 0.41 9.19 9.93
N GLU A 344 -0.09 10.26 10.52
CA GLU A 344 0.58 10.94 11.64
C GLU A 344 0.82 9.95 12.80
N LYS A 345 -0.19 9.15 13.15
CA LYS A 345 -0.06 8.15 14.21
C LYS A 345 0.88 7.02 13.80
N TRP A 346 0.80 6.55 12.56
CA TRP A 346 1.68 5.51 12.05
C TRP A 346 3.15 5.93 12.11
N MET A 347 3.44 7.17 11.72
CA MET A 347 4.80 7.73 11.72
C MET A 347 5.35 7.97 13.13
N THR A 348 4.49 8.12 14.16
CA THR A 348 4.90 8.51 15.51
C THR A 348 4.82 7.40 16.55
N ALA A 349 3.95 6.41 16.36
CA ALA A 349 3.72 5.36 17.35
C ALA A 349 3.43 3.98 16.74
N GLY A 350 3.56 3.82 15.42
CA GLY A 350 3.13 2.62 14.71
C GLY A 350 1.62 2.47 14.65
N THR A 351 1.14 1.53 13.83
CA THR A 351 -0.27 1.17 13.67
C THR A 351 -0.45 -0.32 13.47
N GLY A 352 -1.61 -0.71 12.90
CA GLY A 352 -1.94 -2.12 12.65
C GLY A 352 -3.01 -2.64 13.60
N ILE A 353 -3.42 -1.84 14.59
CA ILE A 353 -4.47 -2.21 15.56
C ILE A 353 -5.77 -2.58 14.83
N CYS A 354 -6.13 -1.86 13.76
CA CYS A 354 -7.30 -2.18 12.94
C CYS A 354 -7.22 -3.56 12.25
N MET A 355 -6.02 -4.09 12.04
CA MET A 355 -5.82 -5.48 11.60
C MET A 355 -5.90 -6.44 12.79
N ALA A 356 -5.24 -6.10 13.91
CA ALA A 356 -5.16 -6.95 15.09
C ALA A 356 -6.51 -7.14 15.80
N CYS A 357 -7.41 -6.15 15.74
CA CYS A 357 -8.73 -6.22 16.37
C CYS A 357 -9.85 -6.70 15.44
N CYS A 358 -9.57 -6.87 14.14
CA CYS A 358 -10.59 -7.30 13.18
C CYS A 358 -10.96 -8.77 13.39
N PRO A 359 -12.24 -9.10 13.67
CA PRO A 359 -12.65 -10.47 13.88
C PRO A 359 -12.34 -11.40 12.71
N PHE A 360 -12.45 -10.91 11.47
CA PHE A 360 -12.07 -11.67 10.27
C PHE A 360 -10.56 -11.96 10.20
N SER A 361 -9.72 -11.10 10.74
CA SER A 361 -8.27 -11.35 10.83
C SER A 361 -7.92 -12.42 11.85
N LEU A 362 -8.74 -12.58 12.88
CA LEU A 362 -8.50 -13.49 14.00
C LEU A 362 -9.16 -14.87 13.79
N GLY A 363 -10.26 -14.91 13.07
CA GLY A 363 -11.20 -16.06 13.09
C GLY A 363 -11.13 -17.06 11.93
N GLY A 364 -10.14 -16.99 11.03
CA GLY A 364 -9.86 -18.13 10.13
C GLY A 364 -10.98 -18.60 9.19
N GLY A 365 -11.82 -17.72 8.63
CA GLY A 365 -12.62 -18.07 7.45
C GLY A 365 -14.15 -18.12 7.59
N ALA A 366 -14.72 -18.16 8.79
CA ALA A 366 -16.14 -17.96 8.99
C ALA A 366 -16.44 -16.51 9.40
N PRO A 367 -17.58 -15.91 8.98
CA PRO A 367 -18.01 -14.67 9.56
C PRO A 367 -18.14 -14.87 11.07
N PRO A 368 -17.43 -14.07 11.90
CA PRO A 368 -17.52 -14.23 13.34
C PRO A 368 -18.94 -13.90 13.79
N VAL A 369 -19.50 -14.74 14.66
CA VAL A 369 -20.77 -14.44 15.34
C VAL A 369 -20.53 -13.19 16.17
N LEU A 370 -21.33 -12.16 15.95
CA LEU A 370 -21.38 -11.02 16.86
C LEU A 370 -22.13 -11.51 18.10
N ASP A 371 -21.40 -11.88 19.14
CA ASP A 371 -22.00 -12.09 20.46
C ASP A 371 -22.73 -10.80 20.81
N GLY A 372 -24.04 -10.92 20.98
CA GLY A 372 -24.97 -9.79 21.12
C GLY A 372 -24.88 -9.10 22.47
N ASN A 373 -23.67 -8.71 22.89
CA ASN A 373 -23.49 -7.89 24.08
C ASN A 373 -22.60 -6.68 23.74
N PRO A 374 -23.15 -5.46 23.72
CA PRO A 374 -22.39 -4.21 23.68
C PRO A 374 -22.15 -3.75 25.12
N ASP A 375 -21.24 -4.37 25.87
CA ASP A 375 -20.69 -3.79 27.08
C ASP A 375 -19.26 -3.28 26.88
#